data_14547b8950a4ff73c376389baba25b7d
#
_entry.id   14547b8950a4ff73c376389baba25b7d
#
_cell.length_a   1.000
_cell.length_b   1.000
_cell.length_c   1.000
_cell.angle_alpha   90.00
_cell.angle_beta   90.00
_cell.angle_gamma   90.00
#
_symmetry.space_group_name_H-M   'P 1'
#
loop_
_entity.id
_entity.type
_entity.pdbx_description
1 polymer ?
#
loop_
_entity_poly.entity_id
_entity_poly.type
_entity_poly.pdbx_seq_one_letter_code
_entity_poly.pdbx_strand_id
1 'polypeptide(L)'
;MTAISVVEPWFTSLTSRHGTSTIPSMTNAIELMMRHRSIRRFEDVPVPEDHIRQAVEAGQMGSTSAGIQSYCVMQITDEESLAKLVEFTGNQTKVARCGAFFIICGDTRRHRLLAEREETPYDTRCEAFLLSVVDATIFAQNMSLAFESMGYGICYIGGLRNQLNDVATLLKLPKGIYPLFGLCVGTPAQDPTLRPRLPLPSVLFKDAYPDDETMHSNMDDYDRTMLEYFEARGAGRRIWSEEMANKFKSPKRIDLGPFYRSQGADLD
;
A
#
# COMPACT_ATOMS: atom_id res chain seq x y z
N MET A 1 1.44 46.39 -3.54
CA MET A 1 2.71 45.62 -3.56
C MET A 1 2.92 45.09 -2.16
N THR A 2 2.45 43.91 -1.89
CA THR A 2 2.54 43.24 -0.59
C THR A 2 3.52 42.08 -0.75
N ALA A 3 4.60 42.10 0.03
CA ALA A 3 5.69 41.13 -0.06
C ALA A 3 5.25 39.74 0.36
N ILE A 4 5.47 38.77 -0.53
CA ILE A 4 5.32 37.35 -0.25
C ILE A 4 6.51 36.94 0.65
N SER A 5 6.21 36.53 1.87
CA SER A 5 7.17 35.94 2.80
C SER A 5 7.62 34.57 2.25
N VAL A 6 8.89 34.51 1.89
CA VAL A 6 9.56 33.27 1.51
C VAL A 6 9.73 32.42 2.78
N VAL A 7 9.12 31.24 2.80
CA VAL A 7 9.33 30.24 3.85
C VAL A 7 10.74 29.66 3.66
N GLU A 8 11.60 29.81 4.65
CA GLU A 8 12.96 29.29 4.64
C GLU A 8 12.96 27.74 4.63
N PRO A 9 13.89 27.10 3.92
CA PRO A 9 13.99 25.66 3.87
C PRO A 9 14.56 25.11 5.19
N TRP A 10 13.87 24.09 5.73
CA TRP A 10 14.24 23.37 6.94
C TRP A 10 15.49 22.49 6.75
N PHE A 11 16.67 23.12 6.68
CA PHE A 11 17.95 22.45 6.88
C PHE A 11 18.67 23.11 8.06
N THR A 12 18.27 22.75 9.29
CA THR A 12 19.06 23.12 10.47
C THR A 12 20.04 22.00 10.80
N SER A 13 21.31 22.39 10.85
CA SER A 13 22.49 21.62 11.21
C SER A 13 22.29 20.77 12.46
N LEU A 14 22.46 19.45 12.35
CA LEU A 14 22.68 18.54 13.46
C LEU A 14 24.07 18.78 14.04
N THR A 15 24.18 19.62 15.07
CA THR A 15 25.37 19.71 15.94
C THR A 15 25.27 18.61 17.00
N SER A 16 26.30 17.80 17.05
CA SER A 16 26.58 16.68 17.93
C SER A 16 26.23 16.91 19.41
N ARG A 17 25.42 16.01 19.99
CA ARG A 17 25.53 15.67 21.42
C ARG A 17 25.96 14.20 21.54
N HIS A 18 27.04 14.00 22.27
CA HIS A 18 27.67 12.71 22.52
C HIS A 18 26.72 11.77 23.28
N GLY A 19 26.29 10.76 22.61
CA GLY A 19 25.73 9.54 23.15
C GLY A 19 25.95 8.48 22.08
N THR A 20 26.68 7.40 22.38
CA THR A 20 27.00 6.32 21.45
C THR A 20 25.74 5.50 21.13
N SER A 21 24.84 6.10 20.37
CA SER A 21 23.81 5.40 19.62
C SER A 21 24.45 5.07 18.28
N THR A 22 24.75 3.83 18.04
CA THR A 22 25.11 3.32 16.70
C THR A 22 23.91 3.57 15.79
N ILE A 23 23.98 4.66 15.02
CA ILE A 23 23.08 4.88 13.88
C ILE A 23 23.29 3.69 12.95
N PRO A 24 22.25 2.88 12.65
CA PRO A 24 22.38 1.83 11.65
C PRO A 24 22.91 2.50 10.38
N SER A 25 23.94 1.91 9.77
CA SER A 25 24.45 2.41 8.49
C SER A 25 23.28 2.53 7.52
N MET A 26 23.15 3.68 6.84
CA MET A 26 22.06 3.91 5.88
C MET A 26 22.02 2.73 4.91
N THR A 27 21.00 1.89 5.04
CA THR A 27 20.79 0.74 4.15
C THR A 27 20.56 1.29 2.73
N ASN A 28 21.31 0.80 1.76
CA ASN A 28 21.07 1.16 0.36
C ASN A 28 19.61 0.84 0.02
N ALA A 29 18.90 1.76 -0.63
CA ALA A 29 17.48 1.62 -0.96
C ALA A 29 17.20 0.33 -1.77
N ILE A 30 18.11 -0.06 -2.67
CA ILE A 30 18.00 -1.32 -3.43
C ILE A 30 18.09 -2.52 -2.50
N GLU A 31 19.02 -2.53 -1.56
CA GLU A 31 19.15 -3.62 -0.58
C GLU A 31 17.93 -3.74 0.31
N LEU A 32 17.36 -2.60 0.72
CA LEU A 32 16.12 -2.58 1.49
C LEU A 32 14.98 -3.22 0.70
N MET A 33 14.78 -2.80 -0.55
CA MET A 33 13.74 -3.35 -1.44
C MET A 33 13.93 -4.85 -1.69
N MET A 34 15.16 -5.31 -1.88
CA MET A 34 15.49 -6.72 -2.13
C MET A 34 15.25 -7.61 -0.89
N ARG A 35 15.23 -7.03 0.30
CA ARG A 35 14.94 -7.75 1.55
C ARG A 35 13.46 -7.73 1.92
N HIS A 36 12.60 -7.06 1.13
CA HIS A 36 11.19 -6.93 1.45
C HIS A 36 10.50 -8.29 1.64
N ARG A 37 9.77 -8.39 2.75
CA ARG A 37 8.87 -9.50 3.05
C ARG A 37 7.69 -9.05 3.90
N SER A 38 6.50 -9.50 3.56
CA SER A 38 5.30 -9.18 4.33
C SER A 38 5.36 -9.82 5.71
N ILE A 39 5.34 -8.99 6.75
CA ILE A 39 5.30 -9.42 8.17
C ILE A 39 3.84 -9.53 8.60
N ARG A 40 3.46 -10.63 9.24
CA ARG A 40 2.09 -10.94 9.67
C ARG A 40 1.95 -11.21 11.15
N ARG A 41 3.08 -11.24 11.88
CA ARG A 41 3.13 -11.27 13.36
C ARG A 41 4.02 -10.13 13.80
N PHE A 42 3.52 -9.36 14.73
CA PHE A 42 4.16 -8.16 15.26
C PHE A 42 4.30 -8.30 16.77
N GLU A 43 5.29 -7.64 17.34
CA GLU A 43 5.36 -7.40 18.78
C GLU A 43 4.24 -6.45 19.19
N ASP A 44 3.81 -6.59 20.44
CA ASP A 44 2.77 -5.74 21.03
C ASP A 44 3.37 -4.42 21.52
N VAL A 45 3.87 -3.64 20.56
CA VAL A 45 4.51 -2.34 20.78
C VAL A 45 3.98 -1.35 19.75
N PRO A 46 3.43 -0.21 20.18
CA PRO A 46 2.95 0.80 19.26
C PRO A 46 4.10 1.44 18.47
N VAL A 47 3.82 1.85 17.25
CA VAL A 47 4.75 2.66 16.44
C VAL A 47 4.70 4.09 16.98
N PRO A 48 5.85 4.72 17.32
CA PRO A 48 5.91 6.10 17.79
C PRO A 48 5.34 7.09 16.75
N GLU A 49 4.66 8.11 17.23
CA GLU A 49 3.97 9.10 16.38
C GLU A 49 4.94 9.88 15.47
N ASP A 50 6.15 10.16 15.94
CA ASP A 50 7.19 10.81 15.15
C ASP A 50 7.66 9.93 13.97
N HIS A 51 7.77 8.61 14.15
CA HIS A 51 8.07 7.67 13.06
C HIS A 51 6.92 7.59 12.06
N ILE A 52 5.66 7.62 12.55
CA ILE A 52 4.47 7.66 11.67
C ILE A 52 4.52 8.92 10.80
N ARG A 53 4.76 10.07 11.42
CA ARG A 53 4.87 11.35 10.71
C ARG A 53 5.97 11.33 9.65
N GLN A 54 7.17 10.88 10.01
CA GLN A 54 8.28 10.77 9.06
C GLN A 54 7.95 9.86 7.88
N ALA A 55 7.29 8.73 8.13
CA ALA A 55 6.91 7.80 7.07
C ALA A 55 5.83 8.40 6.14
N VAL A 56 4.87 9.15 6.70
CA VAL A 56 3.85 9.85 5.90
C VAL A 56 4.49 10.95 5.06
N GLU A 57 5.37 11.77 5.63
CA GLU A 57 6.12 12.82 4.90
C GLU A 57 6.96 12.20 3.77
N ALA A 58 7.65 11.09 4.03
CA ALA A 58 8.37 10.35 2.98
C ALA A 58 7.42 9.81 1.90
N GLY A 59 6.24 9.33 2.31
CA GLY A 59 5.18 8.92 1.40
C GLY A 59 4.76 10.04 0.45
N GLN A 60 4.60 11.26 0.98
CA GLN A 60 4.21 12.45 0.20
C GLN A 60 5.24 12.86 -0.86
N MET A 61 6.50 12.42 -0.74
CA MET A 61 7.54 12.66 -1.75
C MET A 61 7.39 11.76 -2.99
N GLY A 62 6.40 10.85 -3.01
CA GLY A 62 6.05 10.09 -4.19
C GLY A 62 5.57 10.97 -5.33
N SER A 63 5.90 10.59 -6.58
CA SER A 63 5.40 11.29 -7.75
C SER A 63 3.88 11.21 -7.84
N THR A 64 3.24 12.31 -8.25
CA THR A 64 1.81 12.38 -8.54
C THR A 64 1.57 12.96 -9.93
N SER A 65 0.48 12.58 -10.57
CA SER A 65 0.14 13.12 -11.88
C SER A 65 -0.12 14.62 -11.77
N ALA A 66 0.62 15.44 -12.52
CA ALA A 66 0.49 16.90 -12.55
C ALA A 66 0.41 17.58 -11.17
N GLY A 67 0.94 16.94 -10.12
CA GLY A 67 0.90 17.46 -8.75
C GLY A 67 -0.47 17.40 -8.07
N ILE A 68 -1.41 16.59 -8.59
CA ILE A 68 -2.79 16.52 -8.06
C ILE A 68 -2.90 15.94 -6.66
N GLN A 69 -1.97 15.06 -6.24
CA GLN A 69 -1.92 14.46 -4.89
C GLN A 69 -3.26 13.84 -4.47
N SER A 70 -3.78 12.95 -5.30
CA SER A 70 -5.15 12.40 -5.23
C SER A 70 -5.25 11.23 -4.25
N TYR A 71 -4.73 11.38 -3.04
CA TYR A 71 -4.70 10.33 -2.02
C TYR A 71 -4.90 10.88 -0.61
N CYS A 72 -5.30 10.00 0.29
CA CYS A 72 -5.23 10.23 1.73
C CYS A 72 -4.94 8.92 2.48
N VAL A 73 -4.48 9.05 3.71
CA VAL A 73 -4.26 7.94 4.64
C VAL A 73 -4.99 8.21 5.95
N MET A 74 -5.62 7.18 6.50
CA MET A 74 -6.26 7.23 7.81
C MET A 74 -5.59 6.24 8.74
N GLN A 75 -5.05 6.71 9.85
CA GLN A 75 -4.62 5.86 10.96
C GLN A 75 -5.85 5.50 11.80
N ILE A 76 -6.00 4.21 12.09
CA ILE A 76 -7.09 3.73 12.94
C ILE A 76 -6.51 3.37 14.29
N THR A 77 -6.96 4.06 15.33
CA THR A 77 -6.48 3.91 16.71
C THR A 77 -7.57 3.43 17.67
N ASP A 78 -8.83 3.57 17.26
CA ASP A 78 -9.98 3.14 18.07
C ASP A 78 -10.10 1.60 18.06
N GLU A 79 -10.05 1.00 19.25
CA GLU A 79 -10.05 -0.46 19.42
C GLU A 79 -11.33 -1.12 18.87
N GLU A 80 -12.50 -0.49 19.02
CA GLU A 80 -13.76 -1.02 18.50
C GLU A 80 -13.74 -1.02 16.97
N SER A 81 -13.24 0.04 16.36
CA SER A 81 -13.06 0.13 14.91
C SER A 81 -12.06 -0.90 14.39
N LEU A 82 -10.94 -1.10 15.10
CA LEU A 82 -9.97 -2.14 14.74
C LEU A 82 -10.58 -3.54 14.83
N ALA A 83 -11.38 -3.83 15.85
CA ALA A 83 -12.06 -5.12 15.99
C ALA A 83 -13.02 -5.38 14.82
N LYS A 84 -13.82 -4.39 14.42
CA LYS A 84 -14.70 -4.47 13.23
C LYS A 84 -13.90 -4.65 11.95
N LEU A 85 -12.78 -3.95 11.79
CA LEU A 85 -11.91 -4.09 10.62
C LEU A 85 -11.24 -5.47 10.54
N VAL A 86 -10.94 -6.12 11.68
CA VAL A 86 -10.51 -7.53 11.69
C VAL A 86 -11.59 -8.40 11.04
N GLU A 87 -12.85 -8.26 11.43
CA GLU A 87 -13.98 -9.00 10.86
C GLU A 87 -14.13 -8.70 9.36
N PHE A 88 -14.21 -7.44 8.97
CA PHE A 88 -14.40 -7.00 7.58
C PHE A 88 -13.27 -7.45 6.65
N THR A 89 -12.07 -7.60 7.17
CA THR A 89 -10.91 -8.08 6.38
C THR A 89 -10.84 -9.60 6.26
N GLY A 90 -11.83 -10.35 6.78
CA GLY A 90 -11.86 -11.81 6.79
C GLY A 90 -11.06 -12.40 7.95
N ASN A 91 -11.31 -11.88 9.14
CA ASN A 91 -10.72 -12.29 10.42
C ASN A 91 -9.17 -12.20 10.46
N GLN A 92 -8.61 -11.18 9.81
CA GLN A 92 -7.17 -10.94 9.82
C GLN A 92 -6.74 -10.25 11.13
N THR A 93 -6.54 -11.02 12.19
CA THR A 93 -6.24 -10.53 13.54
C THR A 93 -5.04 -9.57 13.62
N LYS A 94 -4.09 -9.67 12.68
CA LYS A 94 -2.95 -8.75 12.59
C LYS A 94 -3.34 -7.27 12.39
N VAL A 95 -4.56 -6.99 11.90
CA VAL A 95 -5.11 -5.63 11.76
C VAL A 95 -5.21 -4.92 13.11
N ALA A 96 -5.62 -5.66 14.16
CA ALA A 96 -5.70 -5.11 15.52
C ALA A 96 -4.47 -5.44 16.41
N ARG A 97 -3.48 -6.17 15.87
CA ARG A 97 -2.28 -6.61 16.61
C ARG A 97 -0.97 -6.10 16.03
N CYS A 98 -1.02 -5.14 15.11
CA CYS A 98 0.17 -4.42 14.65
C CYS A 98 0.36 -3.16 15.49
N GLY A 99 1.57 -2.59 15.44
CA GLY A 99 1.88 -1.37 16.18
C GLY A 99 1.19 -0.11 15.66
N ALA A 100 0.76 -0.11 14.38
CA ALA A 100 -0.10 0.89 13.77
C ALA A 100 -0.83 0.31 12.56
N PHE A 101 -2.11 0.67 12.38
CA PHE A 101 -2.91 0.26 11.23
C PHE A 101 -3.39 1.48 10.44
N PHE A 102 -3.21 1.43 9.14
CA PHE A 102 -3.59 2.50 8.23
C PHE A 102 -4.54 2.00 7.16
N ILE A 103 -5.44 2.87 6.70
CA ILE A 103 -6.25 2.66 5.49
C ILE A 103 -5.80 3.68 4.45
N ILE A 104 -5.35 3.17 3.31
CA ILE A 104 -4.92 3.96 2.16
C ILE A 104 -6.11 4.15 1.23
N CYS A 105 -6.37 5.39 0.87
CA CYS A 105 -7.49 5.78 0.04
C CYS A 105 -7.05 6.61 -1.17
N GLY A 106 -7.69 6.38 -2.30
CA GLY A 106 -7.80 7.42 -3.34
C GLY A 106 -8.69 8.55 -2.84
N ASP A 107 -8.35 9.79 -3.17
CA ASP A 107 -9.07 11.00 -2.74
C ASP A 107 -9.30 11.94 -3.92
N THR A 108 -10.49 11.88 -4.49
CA THR A 108 -10.97 12.87 -5.47
C THR A 108 -11.85 13.95 -4.83
N ARG A 109 -12.18 13.79 -3.54
CA ARG A 109 -13.04 14.74 -2.84
C ARG A 109 -12.43 16.14 -2.77
N ARG A 110 -11.14 16.22 -2.50
CA ARG A 110 -10.41 17.49 -2.44
C ARG A 110 -10.57 18.28 -3.74
N HIS A 111 -10.44 17.61 -4.89
CA HIS A 111 -10.59 18.24 -6.22
C HIS A 111 -12.03 18.63 -6.52
N ARG A 112 -13.02 17.84 -6.06
CA ARG A 112 -14.44 18.20 -6.16
C ARG A 112 -14.74 19.49 -5.38
N LEU A 113 -14.22 19.60 -4.15
CA LEU A 113 -14.36 20.80 -3.34
C LEU A 113 -13.68 22.01 -3.96
N LEU A 114 -12.53 21.81 -4.63
CA LEU A 114 -11.86 22.86 -5.39
C LEU A 114 -12.71 23.31 -6.58
N ALA A 115 -13.24 22.37 -7.37
CA ALA A 115 -14.11 22.68 -8.51
C ALA A 115 -15.39 23.41 -8.07
N GLU A 116 -16.01 22.97 -6.98
CA GLU A 116 -17.16 23.66 -6.38
C GLU A 116 -16.81 25.10 -5.97
N ARG A 117 -15.67 25.31 -5.32
CA ARG A 117 -15.19 26.64 -4.90
C ARG A 117 -14.91 27.57 -6.09
N GLU A 118 -14.30 27.05 -7.14
CA GLU A 118 -13.95 27.80 -8.35
C GLU A 118 -15.08 27.83 -9.40
N GLU A 119 -16.26 27.32 -9.06
CA GLU A 119 -17.45 27.25 -9.93
C GLU A 119 -17.15 26.62 -11.30
N THR A 120 -16.29 25.58 -11.31
CA THR A 120 -15.88 24.85 -12.53
C THR A 120 -16.48 23.43 -12.56
N PRO A 121 -16.76 22.87 -13.74
CA PRO A 121 -17.13 21.46 -13.86
C PRO A 121 -16.02 20.53 -13.33
N TYR A 122 -16.42 19.42 -12.69
CA TYR A 122 -15.50 18.36 -12.30
C TYR A 122 -15.82 17.07 -13.07
N ASP A 123 -14.88 16.60 -13.87
CA ASP A 123 -15.00 15.34 -14.61
C ASP A 123 -14.75 14.17 -13.64
N THR A 124 -15.75 13.32 -13.46
CA THR A 124 -15.74 12.17 -12.55
C THR A 124 -15.42 10.85 -13.24
N ARG A 125 -15.19 10.85 -14.55
CA ARG A 125 -14.94 9.65 -15.35
C ARG A 125 -13.68 8.91 -14.89
N CYS A 126 -13.47 7.75 -15.45
CA CYS A 126 -12.49 6.74 -15.06
C CYS A 126 -11.08 7.32 -14.78
N GLU A 127 -10.63 8.32 -15.53
CA GLU A 127 -9.31 8.95 -15.32
C GLU A 127 -9.12 9.50 -13.89
N ALA A 128 -10.09 10.22 -13.34
CA ALA A 128 -9.98 10.79 -12.00
C ALA A 128 -9.84 9.68 -10.93
N PHE A 129 -10.59 8.59 -11.07
CA PHE A 129 -10.48 7.44 -10.19
C PHE A 129 -9.12 6.72 -10.36
N LEU A 130 -8.70 6.47 -11.61
CA LEU A 130 -7.44 5.81 -11.92
C LEU A 130 -6.25 6.58 -11.34
N LEU A 131 -6.17 7.89 -11.55
CA LEU A 131 -5.14 8.75 -10.98
C LEU A 131 -5.11 8.65 -9.46
N SER A 132 -6.27 8.62 -8.80
CA SER A 132 -6.33 8.48 -7.34
C SER A 132 -5.81 7.12 -6.84
N VAL A 133 -6.02 6.05 -7.60
CA VAL A 133 -5.48 4.72 -7.29
C VAL A 133 -3.96 4.68 -7.47
N VAL A 134 -3.46 5.26 -8.55
CA VAL A 134 -2.02 5.34 -8.85
C VAL A 134 -1.28 6.16 -7.80
N ASP A 135 -1.73 7.38 -7.55
CA ASP A 135 -1.12 8.29 -6.56
C ASP A 135 -1.11 7.66 -5.16
N ALA A 136 -2.23 7.09 -4.72
CA ALA A 136 -2.33 6.42 -3.42
C ALA A 136 -1.39 5.21 -3.31
N THR A 137 -1.18 4.49 -4.40
CA THR A 137 -0.29 3.31 -4.43
C THR A 137 1.18 3.73 -4.35
N ILE A 138 1.58 4.77 -5.08
CA ILE A 138 2.94 5.34 -5.02
C ILE A 138 3.22 5.90 -3.62
N PHE A 139 2.29 6.70 -3.07
CA PHE A 139 2.36 7.20 -1.70
C PHE A 139 2.58 6.05 -0.69
N ALA A 140 1.72 5.02 -0.75
CA ALA A 140 1.77 3.91 0.19
C ALA A 140 3.06 3.10 0.07
N GLN A 141 3.62 2.95 -1.13
CA GLN A 141 4.89 2.25 -1.33
C GLN A 141 6.06 3.03 -0.73
N ASN A 142 6.12 4.35 -0.92
CA ASN A 142 7.15 5.19 -0.29
C ASN A 142 7.02 5.17 1.24
N MET A 143 5.80 5.31 1.77
CA MET A 143 5.52 5.19 3.21
C MET A 143 5.97 3.84 3.78
N SER A 144 5.73 2.74 3.04
CA SER A 144 6.15 1.40 3.41
C SER A 144 7.67 1.27 3.46
N LEU A 145 8.38 1.78 2.45
CA LEU A 145 9.84 1.78 2.42
C LEU A 145 10.44 2.62 3.56
N ALA A 146 9.81 3.73 3.91
CA ALA A 146 10.22 4.55 5.05
C ALA A 146 10.10 3.75 6.36
N PHE A 147 8.99 3.07 6.60
CA PHE A 147 8.84 2.20 7.76
C PHE A 147 9.86 1.05 7.78
N GLU A 148 10.06 0.37 6.64
CA GLU A 148 11.05 -0.70 6.55
C GLU A 148 12.49 -0.19 6.79
N SER A 149 12.81 1.04 6.35
CA SER A 149 14.12 1.66 6.62
C SER A 149 14.35 1.98 8.09
N MET A 150 13.28 2.18 8.86
CA MET A 150 13.31 2.35 10.32
C MET A 150 13.30 1.00 11.07
N GLY A 151 13.31 -0.14 10.36
CA GLY A 151 13.31 -1.49 10.96
C GLY A 151 11.94 -2.07 11.25
N TYR A 152 10.85 -1.42 10.84
CA TYR A 152 9.51 -1.99 10.96
C TYR A 152 9.24 -3.03 9.88
N GLY A 153 8.33 -3.95 10.20
CA GLY A 153 7.72 -4.83 9.21
C GLY A 153 6.38 -4.27 8.75
N ILE A 154 6.02 -4.57 7.51
CA ILE A 154 4.74 -4.13 6.95
C ILE A 154 3.94 -5.30 6.35
N CYS A 155 2.61 -5.12 6.27
CA CYS A 155 1.75 -6.02 5.53
C CYS A 155 0.58 -5.27 4.89
N TYR A 156 0.46 -5.31 3.58
CA TYR A 156 -0.70 -4.82 2.86
C TYR A 156 -1.94 -5.71 3.09
N ILE A 157 -3.08 -5.10 3.39
CA ILE A 157 -4.34 -5.78 3.72
C ILE A 157 -5.37 -5.57 2.61
N GLY A 158 -5.26 -6.36 1.55
CA GLY A 158 -6.25 -6.36 0.47
C GLY A 158 -7.63 -6.89 0.89
N GLY A 159 -7.72 -7.59 2.03
CA GLY A 159 -8.97 -8.04 2.62
C GLY A 159 -9.93 -6.90 2.98
N LEU A 160 -9.44 -5.66 3.14
CA LEU A 160 -10.28 -4.48 3.32
C LEU A 160 -11.41 -4.39 2.27
N ARG A 161 -11.14 -4.84 1.05
CA ARG A 161 -12.11 -4.82 -0.06
C ARG A 161 -13.16 -5.92 -0.01
N ASN A 162 -13.23 -6.72 1.06
CA ASN A 162 -14.28 -7.72 1.19
C ASN A 162 -15.62 -7.09 1.60
N GLN A 163 -15.60 -6.00 2.38
CA GLN A 163 -16.80 -5.34 2.95
C GLN A 163 -16.65 -3.82 2.91
N LEU A 164 -16.52 -3.24 1.70
CA LEU A 164 -16.26 -1.80 1.54
C LEU A 164 -17.40 -0.90 2.03
N ASN A 165 -18.65 -1.34 1.91
CA ASN A 165 -19.81 -0.59 2.41
C ASN A 165 -19.74 -0.44 3.94
N ASP A 166 -19.37 -1.52 4.64
CA ASP A 166 -19.24 -1.50 6.10
C ASP A 166 -18.03 -0.66 6.54
N VAL A 167 -16.91 -0.77 5.81
CA VAL A 167 -15.74 0.09 6.03
C VAL A 167 -16.09 1.56 5.83
N ALA A 168 -16.81 1.92 4.77
CA ALA A 168 -17.20 3.30 4.50
C ALA A 168 -18.16 3.84 5.57
N THR A 169 -19.09 3.01 6.03
CA THR A 169 -20.03 3.36 7.12
C THR A 169 -19.28 3.56 8.43
N LEU A 170 -18.43 2.60 8.82
CA LEU A 170 -17.62 2.65 10.03
C LEU A 170 -16.78 3.94 10.11
N LEU A 171 -16.13 4.28 8.99
CA LEU A 171 -15.22 5.42 8.92
C LEU A 171 -15.89 6.71 8.45
N LYS A 172 -17.22 6.69 8.23
CA LYS A 172 -18.02 7.85 7.78
C LYS A 172 -17.43 8.50 6.52
N LEU A 173 -17.01 7.67 5.54
CA LEU A 173 -16.34 8.16 4.34
C LEU A 173 -17.29 8.97 3.47
N PRO A 174 -16.95 10.22 3.12
CA PRO A 174 -17.73 11.00 2.17
C PRO A 174 -17.51 10.50 0.73
N LYS A 175 -18.40 10.88 -0.19
CA LYS A 175 -18.18 10.66 -1.63
C LYS A 175 -16.85 11.27 -2.10
N GLY A 176 -16.18 10.57 -2.97
CA GLY A 176 -14.86 10.93 -3.50
C GLY A 176 -13.70 10.35 -2.71
N ILE A 177 -13.96 9.60 -1.62
CA ILE A 177 -12.93 8.85 -0.89
C ILE A 177 -13.09 7.35 -1.19
N TYR A 178 -12.03 6.72 -1.70
CA TYR A 178 -12.01 5.35 -2.18
C TYR A 178 -11.05 4.49 -1.35
N PRO A 179 -11.51 3.74 -0.35
CA PRO A 179 -10.62 2.85 0.40
C PRO A 179 -10.10 1.73 -0.51
N LEU A 180 -8.77 1.61 -0.61
CA LEU A 180 -8.10 0.71 -1.54
C LEU A 180 -7.56 -0.54 -0.83
N PHE A 181 -6.82 -0.33 0.24
CA PHE A 181 -6.24 -1.39 1.06
C PHE A 181 -5.82 -0.87 2.44
N GLY A 182 -5.67 -1.77 3.39
CA GLY A 182 -5.05 -1.48 4.68
C GLY A 182 -3.55 -1.72 4.65
N LEU A 183 -2.84 -1.13 5.60
CA LEU A 183 -1.42 -1.33 5.85
C LEU A 183 -1.20 -1.54 7.36
N CYS A 184 -0.77 -2.75 7.73
CA CYS A 184 -0.26 -3.04 9.07
C CYS A 184 1.22 -2.68 9.13
N VAL A 185 1.64 -2.01 10.19
CA VAL A 185 3.04 -1.65 10.48
C VAL A 185 3.35 -2.00 11.92
N GLY A 186 4.54 -2.50 12.21
CA GLY A 186 4.95 -2.78 13.59
C GLY A 186 6.31 -3.47 13.67
N THR A 187 6.82 -3.62 14.88
CA THR A 187 8.05 -4.37 15.13
C THR A 187 7.84 -5.84 14.74
N PRO A 188 8.70 -6.43 13.89
CA PRO A 188 8.51 -7.80 13.43
C PRO A 188 8.67 -8.82 14.56
N ALA A 189 7.68 -9.71 14.76
CA ALA A 189 7.76 -10.89 15.62
C ALA A 189 7.97 -12.18 14.81
N GLN A 190 8.47 -12.07 13.59
CA GLN A 190 8.81 -13.20 12.72
C GLN A 190 9.84 -12.78 11.69
N ASP A 191 10.59 -13.75 11.18
CA ASP A 191 11.52 -13.58 10.06
C ASP A 191 11.24 -14.61 8.97
N PRO A 192 10.24 -14.39 8.10
CA PRO A 192 9.90 -15.33 7.05
C PRO A 192 10.96 -15.30 5.95
N THR A 193 11.20 -16.45 5.32
CA THR A 193 12.08 -16.54 4.14
C THR A 193 11.59 -15.63 3.01
N LEU A 194 12.51 -15.08 2.24
CA LEU A 194 12.20 -14.32 1.03
C LEU A 194 11.43 -15.20 0.04
N ARG A 195 10.34 -14.64 -0.48
CA ARG A 195 9.56 -15.34 -1.50
C ARG A 195 10.12 -14.99 -2.87
N PRO A 196 10.41 -15.99 -3.72
CA PRO A 196 10.81 -15.75 -5.09
C PRO A 196 9.82 -14.87 -5.85
N ARG A 197 10.30 -14.09 -6.80
CA ARG A 197 9.50 -13.26 -7.71
C ARG A 197 9.58 -13.90 -9.10
N LEU A 198 8.66 -13.48 -9.97
CA LEU A 198 8.77 -13.81 -11.39
C LEU A 198 10.18 -13.46 -11.91
N PRO A 199 10.77 -14.31 -12.76
CA PRO A 199 12.09 -14.02 -13.32
C PRO A 199 12.03 -12.77 -14.20
N LEU A 200 13.17 -12.09 -14.35
CA LEU A 200 13.24 -10.82 -15.08
C LEU A 200 12.64 -10.89 -16.50
N PRO A 201 12.84 -11.96 -17.30
CA PRO A 201 12.21 -12.09 -18.62
C PRO A 201 10.68 -12.15 -18.60
N SER A 202 10.05 -12.36 -17.43
CA SER A 202 8.59 -12.35 -17.28
C SER A 202 8.01 -10.96 -16.99
N VAL A 203 8.85 -9.94 -16.74
CA VAL A 203 8.40 -8.60 -16.35
C VAL A 203 9.09 -7.46 -17.09
N LEU A 204 10.25 -7.71 -17.70
CA LEU A 204 10.99 -6.72 -18.46
C LEU A 204 11.05 -7.16 -19.94
N PHE A 205 10.33 -6.43 -20.77
CA PHE A 205 10.28 -6.65 -22.21
C PHE A 205 10.93 -5.46 -22.93
N LYS A 206 11.49 -5.72 -24.10
CA LYS A 206 12.12 -4.70 -24.92
C LYS A 206 11.28 -4.47 -26.18
N ASP A 207 10.88 -3.24 -26.37
CA ASP A 207 10.17 -2.72 -27.55
C ASP A 207 8.75 -3.30 -27.75
N ALA A 208 8.48 -4.56 -27.42
CA ALA A 208 7.19 -5.20 -27.62
C ALA A 208 6.87 -6.19 -26.50
N TYR A 209 5.58 -6.44 -26.28
CA TYR A 209 5.11 -7.52 -25.41
C TYR A 209 5.38 -8.87 -26.13
N PRO A 210 5.88 -9.90 -25.40
CA PRO A 210 6.18 -11.20 -26.00
C PRO A 210 4.92 -11.95 -26.44
N ASP A 211 5.11 -12.98 -27.25
CA ASP A 211 4.04 -13.91 -27.61
C ASP A 211 3.65 -14.84 -26.45
N ASP A 212 2.52 -15.52 -26.60
CA ASP A 212 1.97 -16.39 -25.57
C ASP A 212 2.85 -17.60 -25.29
N GLU A 213 3.57 -18.14 -26.30
CA GLU A 213 4.50 -19.27 -26.13
C GLU A 213 5.66 -18.89 -25.19
N THR A 214 6.26 -17.75 -25.42
CA THR A 214 7.30 -17.18 -24.54
C THR A 214 6.77 -16.97 -23.12
N MET A 215 5.54 -16.45 -22.98
CA MET A 215 4.92 -16.23 -21.67
C MET A 215 4.66 -17.56 -20.95
N HIS A 216 4.19 -18.60 -21.65
CA HIS A 216 4.01 -19.92 -21.05
C HIS A 216 5.33 -20.51 -20.56
N SER A 217 6.40 -20.46 -21.37
CA SER A 217 7.72 -20.92 -20.96
C SER A 217 8.24 -20.20 -19.70
N ASN A 218 8.05 -18.89 -19.62
CA ASN A 218 8.43 -18.10 -18.45
C ASN A 218 7.61 -18.48 -17.19
N MET A 219 6.33 -18.80 -17.35
CA MET A 219 5.47 -19.29 -16.25
C MET A 219 5.93 -20.67 -15.76
N ASP A 220 6.28 -21.58 -16.65
CA ASP A 220 6.79 -22.92 -16.31
C ASP A 220 8.12 -22.82 -15.52
N ASP A 221 9.01 -21.91 -15.88
CA ASP A 221 10.24 -21.63 -15.13
C ASP A 221 9.95 -21.15 -13.72
N TYR A 222 8.98 -20.26 -13.58
CA TYR A 222 8.59 -19.77 -12.28
C TYR A 222 7.88 -20.84 -11.43
N ASP A 223 7.08 -21.70 -12.04
CA ASP A 223 6.44 -22.82 -11.35
C ASP A 223 7.48 -23.78 -10.75
N ARG A 224 8.57 -24.07 -11.46
CA ARG A 224 9.69 -24.87 -10.91
C ARG A 224 10.33 -24.18 -9.70
N THR A 225 10.61 -22.89 -9.80
CA THR A 225 11.19 -22.10 -8.70
C THR A 225 10.25 -22.08 -7.47
N MET A 226 8.95 -21.95 -7.70
CA MET A 226 7.98 -21.91 -6.62
C MET A 226 7.73 -23.26 -5.98
N LEU A 227 7.80 -24.35 -6.76
CA LEU A 227 7.72 -25.70 -6.25
C LEU A 227 8.87 -25.97 -5.26
N GLU A 228 10.11 -25.71 -5.65
CA GLU A 228 11.29 -25.83 -4.79
C GLU A 228 11.16 -24.98 -3.51
N TYR A 229 10.69 -23.75 -3.63
CA TYR A 229 10.47 -22.87 -2.49
C TYR A 229 9.43 -23.42 -1.50
N PHE A 230 8.33 -24.00 -1.97
CA PHE A 230 7.30 -24.58 -1.11
C PHE A 230 7.75 -25.90 -0.48
N GLU A 231 8.45 -26.75 -1.22
CA GLU A 231 9.02 -28.00 -0.70
C GLU A 231 10.04 -27.72 0.40
N ALA A 232 10.96 -26.78 0.20
CA ALA A 232 11.96 -26.40 1.20
C ALA A 232 11.32 -25.87 2.51
N ARG A 233 10.08 -25.41 2.47
CA ARG A 233 9.31 -24.94 3.66
C ARG A 233 8.38 -26.00 4.24
N GLY A 234 8.38 -27.20 3.71
CA GLY A 234 7.44 -28.24 4.15
C GLY A 234 5.97 -27.93 3.84
N ALA A 235 5.69 -27.03 2.88
CA ALA A 235 4.34 -26.63 2.51
C ALA A 235 3.66 -27.55 1.48
N GLY A 236 4.32 -28.67 1.13
CA GLY A 236 3.87 -29.62 0.12
C GLY A 236 4.00 -29.11 -1.31
N ARG A 237 3.56 -29.96 -2.25
CA ARG A 237 3.58 -29.61 -3.68
C ARG A 237 2.54 -28.53 -3.97
N ARG A 238 3.03 -27.34 -4.39
CA ARG A 238 2.18 -26.23 -4.80
C ARG A 238 2.74 -25.63 -6.09
N ILE A 239 1.86 -25.46 -7.08
CA ILE A 239 2.16 -24.90 -8.39
C ILE A 239 1.54 -23.51 -8.47
N TRP A 240 2.35 -22.49 -8.78
CA TRP A 240 1.88 -21.10 -8.77
C TRP A 240 0.83 -20.84 -9.85
N SER A 241 1.05 -21.33 -11.08
CA SER A 241 0.11 -21.14 -12.19
C SER A 241 -1.26 -21.77 -11.89
N GLU A 242 -1.30 -22.99 -11.32
CA GLU A 242 -2.55 -23.64 -10.89
C GLU A 242 -3.28 -22.83 -9.82
N GLU A 243 -2.53 -22.31 -8.83
CA GLU A 243 -3.10 -21.46 -7.79
C GLU A 243 -3.66 -20.16 -8.35
N MET A 244 -2.97 -19.52 -9.30
CA MET A 244 -3.43 -18.26 -9.90
C MET A 244 -4.64 -18.50 -10.82
N ALA A 245 -4.65 -19.55 -11.63
CA ALA A 245 -5.80 -19.92 -12.43
C ALA A 245 -7.05 -20.18 -11.53
N ASN A 246 -6.87 -20.93 -10.45
CA ASN A 246 -7.94 -21.18 -9.49
C ASN A 246 -8.41 -19.92 -8.77
N LYS A 247 -7.51 -18.96 -8.48
CA LYS A 247 -7.86 -17.70 -7.85
C LYS A 247 -8.81 -16.86 -8.68
N PHE A 248 -8.69 -16.90 -10.00
CA PHE A 248 -9.49 -16.11 -10.93
C PHE A 248 -10.64 -16.90 -11.57
N LYS A 249 -10.78 -18.19 -11.25
CA LYS A 249 -11.84 -19.07 -11.77
C LYS A 249 -13.25 -18.58 -11.46
N SER A 250 -13.43 -17.93 -10.33
CA SER A 250 -14.74 -17.42 -9.89
C SER A 250 -14.66 -15.94 -9.54
N PRO A 251 -15.70 -15.15 -9.86
CA PRO A 251 -15.76 -13.75 -9.47
C PRO A 251 -15.60 -13.59 -7.95
N LYS A 252 -14.78 -12.64 -7.55
CA LYS A 252 -14.59 -12.26 -6.15
C LYS A 252 -14.87 -10.78 -6.01
N ARG A 253 -15.46 -10.40 -4.86
CA ARG A 253 -15.73 -8.98 -4.54
C ARG A 253 -16.53 -8.31 -5.66
N ILE A 254 -17.64 -8.94 -6.04
CA ILE A 254 -18.51 -8.46 -7.14
C ILE A 254 -19.06 -7.05 -6.87
N ASP A 255 -19.06 -6.63 -5.60
CA ASP A 255 -19.56 -5.33 -5.18
C ASP A 255 -18.57 -4.18 -5.34
N LEU A 256 -17.31 -4.45 -5.81
CA LEU A 256 -16.29 -3.39 -5.95
C LEU A 256 -16.71 -2.29 -6.91
N GLY A 257 -17.14 -2.64 -8.11
CA GLY A 257 -17.59 -1.67 -9.12
C GLY A 257 -18.80 -0.86 -8.61
N PRO A 258 -19.88 -1.52 -8.18
CA PRO A 258 -21.02 -0.84 -7.56
C PRO A 258 -20.64 0.09 -6.41
N PHE A 259 -19.76 -0.35 -5.50
CA PHE A 259 -19.30 0.47 -4.39
C PHE A 259 -18.57 1.73 -4.87
N TYR A 260 -17.55 1.60 -5.72
CA TYR A 260 -16.81 2.77 -6.19
C TYR A 260 -17.68 3.74 -6.99
N ARG A 261 -18.63 3.24 -7.79
CA ARG A 261 -19.64 4.09 -8.45
C ARG A 261 -20.50 4.83 -7.41
N SER A 262 -20.94 4.17 -6.36
CA SER A 262 -21.71 4.81 -5.27
C SER A 262 -20.91 5.89 -4.53
N GLN A 263 -19.58 5.73 -4.46
CA GLN A 263 -18.65 6.73 -3.94
C GLN A 263 -18.36 7.85 -4.96
N GLY A 264 -18.90 7.77 -6.15
CA GLY A 264 -18.82 8.79 -7.18
C GLY A 264 -17.67 8.63 -8.17
N ALA A 265 -17.07 7.44 -8.27
CA ALA A 265 -16.23 7.12 -9.42
C ALA A 265 -17.13 6.74 -10.60
N ASP A 266 -16.97 7.43 -11.71
CA ASP A 266 -17.53 7.00 -12.97
C ASP A 266 -16.49 6.08 -13.63
N LEU A 267 -16.86 4.82 -13.78
CA LEU A 267 -15.95 3.77 -14.28
C LEU A 267 -16.24 3.40 -15.75
N ASP A 268 -17.11 4.15 -16.38
CA ASP A 268 -17.49 3.94 -17.77
C ASP A 268 -16.54 4.68 -18.73
#